data_ce375d569b0bf8ad410e3da5c95fb874
#
_entry.id   ce375d569b0bf8ad410e3da5c95fb874
#
_cell.length_a   1.000
_cell.length_b   1.000
_cell.length_c   1.000
_cell.angle_alpha   90.00
_cell.angle_beta   90.00
_cell.angle_gamma   90.00
#
_symmetry.space_group_name_H-M   'P 1'
#
loop_
_entity.id
_entity.type
_entity.pdbx_description
1 polymer ?
#
loop_
_entity_poly.entity_id
_entity_poly.type
_entity_poly.pdbx_seq_one_letter_code
_entity_poly.pdbx_strand_id
1 'polypeptide(L)'
;DEMTRVLWKWIKETLLEPYVELNTEYYDLGLEHREATKDQVTIDSAEATKKYGVAVKCATITPNAARMPEYNLTQMWKSPNGTIRAALEGTVFRTPIIVKGIEPYIPTWTKPITIARHAYGDVYKNTEMRVNKGSKAELVVTDENGNETRELIHDFQKCDGIIQGLHNLDDSISGFARACLNYGLDLKQDVWFATKDTISKKYDHRFKDIFAEIYENEDKEKYEALGIEYFYTLIDDAVARVIRSNGGYIWACKNYDGDVMSDMVSTAYGSLAMMTSVLVSPDGLYEYEAAHGTVQRHYYKYLKGEETSTNSVATIFAWSGALRKRGELDGTPELCDFADKLEKATIQTIEDGVMTGDLYLISKLENKRKVDSKTFLDEIRNRLDKLM
;
A
#
# COMPACT_ATOMS: atom_id res chain seq x y z
N ASP A 1 8.71 10.43 8.41
CA ASP A 1 9.73 11.41 7.97
C ASP A 1 9.12 12.65 7.33
N GLU A 2 9.89 13.75 7.28
CA GLU A 2 9.63 15.00 6.53
C GLU A 2 8.22 15.59 6.76
N MET A 3 7.55 16.06 5.71
CA MET A 3 6.24 16.74 5.86
C MET A 3 5.15 15.81 6.42
N THR A 4 5.20 14.53 6.14
CA THR A 4 4.24 13.57 6.68
C THR A 4 4.37 13.38 8.19
N ARG A 5 5.58 13.52 8.78
CA ARG A 5 5.78 13.55 10.22
C ARG A 5 5.11 14.78 10.87
N VAL A 6 5.19 15.94 10.22
CA VAL A 6 4.54 17.17 10.69
C VAL A 6 3.01 17.00 10.66
N LEU A 7 2.48 16.48 9.55
CA LEU A 7 1.04 16.21 9.43
C LEU A 7 0.56 15.16 10.43
N TRP A 8 1.34 14.11 10.66
CA TRP A 8 1.05 13.08 11.66
C TRP A 8 0.84 13.68 13.06
N LYS A 9 1.74 14.56 13.47
CA LYS A 9 1.61 15.27 14.74
C LYS A 9 0.34 16.11 14.77
N TRP A 10 0.11 16.95 13.77
CA TRP A 10 -1.06 17.82 13.71
C TRP A 10 -2.38 17.04 13.67
N ILE A 11 -2.45 15.91 12.96
CA ILE A 11 -3.63 15.05 12.95
C ILE A 11 -3.91 14.53 14.36
N LYS A 12 -2.92 14.01 15.06
CA LYS A 12 -3.09 13.52 16.43
C LYS A 12 -3.62 14.61 17.35
N GLU A 13 -2.96 15.77 17.37
CA GLU A 13 -3.30 16.89 18.26
C GLU A 13 -4.67 17.51 17.94
N THR A 14 -5.06 17.55 16.68
CA THR A 14 -6.29 18.24 16.23
C THR A 14 -7.49 17.33 16.15
N LEU A 15 -7.32 16.10 15.63
CA LEU A 15 -8.44 15.22 15.24
C LEU A 15 -8.59 13.97 16.10
N LEU A 16 -7.59 13.57 16.89
CA LEU A 16 -7.64 12.31 17.63
C LEU A 16 -7.65 12.55 19.15
N GLU A 17 -6.61 13.13 19.70
CA GLU A 17 -6.43 13.31 21.14
C GLU A 17 -7.57 14.10 21.85
N PRO A 18 -8.28 15.05 21.19
CA PRO A 18 -9.43 15.69 21.80
C PRO A 18 -10.65 14.77 22.02
N TYR A 19 -10.72 13.64 21.33
CA TYR A 19 -11.90 12.75 21.31
C TYR A 19 -11.62 11.34 21.81
N VAL A 20 -10.37 10.88 21.70
CA VAL A 20 -9.98 9.48 21.99
C VAL A 20 -8.75 9.48 22.89
N GLU A 21 -8.77 8.69 23.94
CA GLU A 21 -7.59 8.37 24.72
C GLU A 21 -6.72 7.37 23.94
N LEU A 22 -5.60 7.87 23.38
CA LEU A 22 -4.67 7.08 22.60
C LEU A 22 -3.62 6.43 23.50
N ASN A 23 -3.77 5.14 23.75
CA ASN A 23 -2.74 4.33 24.39
C ASN A 23 -1.94 3.59 23.31
N THR A 24 -0.77 4.12 22.95
CA THR A 24 0.05 3.63 21.83
C THR A 24 1.49 3.39 22.25
N GLU A 25 2.13 2.37 21.69
CA GLU A 25 3.59 2.26 21.66
C GLU A 25 4.10 2.93 20.38
N TYR A 26 5.03 3.87 20.54
CA TYR A 26 5.59 4.65 19.43
C TYR A 26 6.98 4.16 19.05
N TYR A 27 7.17 3.89 17.77
CA TYR A 27 8.44 3.51 17.17
C TYR A 27 8.85 4.57 16.14
N ASP A 28 9.93 5.28 16.38
CA ASP A 28 10.41 6.29 15.43
C ASP A 28 11.14 5.63 14.25
N LEU A 29 10.43 5.48 13.13
CA LEU A 29 10.98 4.97 11.88
C LEU A 29 11.65 6.07 11.03
N GLY A 30 11.88 7.24 11.59
CA GLY A 30 12.62 8.32 10.95
C GLY A 30 14.07 7.94 10.68
N LEU A 31 14.61 8.46 9.59
CA LEU A 31 15.91 8.04 9.06
C LEU A 31 17.06 8.27 10.07
N GLU A 32 17.02 9.35 10.84
CA GLU A 32 18.02 9.63 11.88
C GLU A 32 18.00 8.58 13.01
N HIS A 33 16.80 8.19 13.45
CA HIS A 33 16.66 7.19 14.52
C HIS A 33 17.00 5.78 14.01
N ARG A 34 16.67 5.48 12.76
CA ARG A 34 17.06 4.24 12.10
C ARG A 34 18.58 4.12 11.96
N GLU A 35 19.28 5.23 11.64
CA GLU A 35 20.75 5.28 11.66
C GLU A 35 21.29 4.99 13.05
N ALA A 36 20.77 5.65 14.08
CA ALA A 36 21.19 5.49 15.47
C ALA A 36 20.99 4.05 15.99
N THR A 37 19.91 3.40 15.58
CA THR A 37 19.55 2.02 15.99
C THR A 37 20.05 0.94 15.03
N LYS A 38 20.76 1.32 13.97
CA LYS A 38 21.16 0.40 12.86
C LYS A 38 19.96 -0.37 12.30
N ASP A 39 18.86 0.35 12.10
CA ASP A 39 17.56 -0.12 11.62
C ASP A 39 16.84 -1.16 12.51
N GLN A 40 17.32 -1.41 13.73
CA GLN A 40 16.67 -2.33 14.67
C GLN A 40 15.24 -1.88 14.99
N VAL A 41 14.98 -0.57 15.09
CA VAL A 41 13.64 -0.02 15.34
C VAL A 41 12.60 -0.48 14.31
N THR A 42 12.98 -0.73 13.07
CA THR A 42 12.08 -1.25 12.03
C THR A 42 11.61 -2.67 12.36
N ILE A 43 12.53 -3.50 12.85
CA ILE A 43 12.21 -4.86 13.29
C ILE A 43 11.33 -4.82 14.54
N ASP A 44 11.68 -3.98 15.52
CA ASP A 44 10.95 -3.83 16.76
C ASP A 44 9.50 -3.36 16.50
N SER A 45 9.29 -2.47 15.54
CA SER A 45 7.94 -2.02 15.14
C SER A 45 7.11 -3.14 14.51
N ALA A 46 7.73 -4.02 13.71
CA ALA A 46 7.05 -5.18 13.15
C ALA A 46 6.66 -6.20 14.22
N GLU A 47 7.55 -6.47 15.18
CA GLU A 47 7.26 -7.36 16.32
C GLU A 47 6.16 -6.77 17.23
N ALA A 48 6.15 -5.46 17.43
CA ALA A 48 5.06 -4.79 18.14
C ALA A 48 3.71 -4.94 17.39
N THR A 49 3.73 -4.85 16.06
CA THR A 49 2.51 -5.08 15.25
C THR A 49 1.99 -6.51 15.42
N LYS A 50 2.87 -7.50 15.46
CA LYS A 50 2.48 -8.89 15.77
C LYS A 50 1.86 -9.01 17.15
N LYS A 51 2.43 -8.33 18.15
CA LYS A 51 1.96 -8.37 19.55
C LYS A 51 0.58 -7.73 19.70
N TYR A 52 0.33 -6.59 19.07
CA TYR A 52 -0.88 -5.79 19.27
C TYR A 52 -1.96 -6.00 18.20
N GLY A 53 -1.63 -6.61 17.09
CA GLY A 53 -2.56 -6.92 16.00
C GLY A 53 -2.89 -5.77 15.06
N VAL A 54 -2.68 -4.52 15.47
CA VAL A 54 -2.95 -3.31 14.67
C VAL A 54 -1.83 -2.30 14.83
N ALA A 55 -1.39 -1.74 13.72
CA ALA A 55 -0.46 -0.62 13.67
C ALA A 55 -0.95 0.46 12.70
N VAL A 56 -0.49 1.68 12.92
CA VAL A 56 -0.61 2.78 11.96
C VAL A 56 0.78 3.36 11.72
N LYS A 57 1.14 3.55 10.45
CA LYS A 57 2.49 3.92 10.04
C LYS A 57 2.50 5.22 9.25
N CYS A 58 3.47 6.06 9.53
CA CYS A 58 3.79 7.25 8.73
C CYS A 58 4.74 6.90 7.58
N ALA A 59 4.72 7.68 6.51
CA ALA A 59 5.65 7.52 5.40
C ALA A 59 7.12 7.69 5.85
N THR A 60 8.01 6.86 5.32
CA THR A 60 9.42 6.78 5.67
C THR A 60 10.31 7.02 4.45
N ILE A 61 11.51 7.53 4.66
CA ILE A 61 12.51 7.70 3.62
C ILE A 61 13.22 6.36 3.36
N THR A 62 13.30 5.97 2.09
CA THR A 62 14.27 4.98 1.63
C THR A 62 15.44 5.76 1.00
N PRO A 63 16.61 5.82 1.66
CA PRO A 63 17.69 6.70 1.23
C PRO A 63 18.35 6.18 -0.05
N ASN A 64 18.69 7.11 -0.92
CA ASN A 64 19.62 6.91 -2.03
C ASN A 64 20.97 7.60 -1.71
N ALA A 65 21.94 7.48 -2.62
CA ALA A 65 23.26 8.06 -2.42
C ALA A 65 23.26 9.57 -2.16
N ALA A 66 22.32 10.32 -2.73
CA ALA A 66 22.19 11.76 -2.54
C ALA A 66 21.70 12.14 -1.13
N ARG A 67 20.95 11.25 -0.46
CA ARG A 67 20.43 11.48 0.89
C ARG A 67 21.42 11.13 2.00
N MET A 68 22.47 10.38 1.69
CA MET A 68 23.46 9.95 2.70
C MET A 68 24.15 11.12 3.41
N PRO A 69 24.69 12.14 2.72
CA PRO A 69 25.32 13.27 3.40
C PRO A 69 24.32 14.17 4.14
N GLU A 70 23.08 14.28 3.66
CA GLU A 70 22.03 15.09 4.29
C GLU A 70 21.68 14.60 5.70
N TYR A 71 21.68 13.29 5.90
CA TYR A 71 21.31 12.62 7.17
C TYR A 71 22.53 12.00 7.88
N ASN A 72 23.76 12.26 7.42
CA ASN A 72 24.99 11.68 7.96
C ASN A 72 24.93 10.15 8.09
N LEU A 73 24.41 9.46 7.05
CA LEU A 73 24.20 8.02 7.07
C LEU A 73 25.52 7.27 6.84
N THR A 74 25.70 6.17 7.55
CA THR A 74 26.82 5.23 7.34
C THR A 74 26.59 4.26 6.19
N GLN A 75 25.32 4.02 5.84
CA GLN A 75 24.93 3.18 4.71
C GLN A 75 23.53 3.56 4.17
N MET A 76 23.21 3.09 2.97
CA MET A 76 21.86 3.18 2.41
C MET A 76 20.97 2.11 3.04
N TRP A 77 20.22 2.49 4.08
CA TRP A 77 19.27 1.59 4.75
C TRP A 77 18.20 1.09 3.79
N LYS A 78 17.78 -0.17 3.98
CA LYS A 78 16.68 -0.76 3.21
C LYS A 78 15.36 -0.02 3.49
N SER A 79 14.38 -0.23 2.63
CA SER A 79 13.03 0.31 2.86
C SER A 79 12.39 -0.32 4.10
N PRO A 80 11.94 0.46 5.11
CA PRO A 80 11.20 -0.07 6.24
C PRO A 80 9.94 -0.82 5.80
N ASN A 81 9.26 -0.33 4.76
CA ASN A 81 8.09 -1.00 4.21
C ASN A 81 8.42 -2.43 3.75
N GLY A 82 9.55 -2.62 3.06
CA GLY A 82 9.98 -3.95 2.62
C GLY A 82 10.27 -4.89 3.80
N THR A 83 10.93 -4.37 4.84
CA THR A 83 11.25 -5.16 6.05
C THR A 83 9.99 -5.56 6.82
N ILE A 84 9.07 -4.60 7.07
CA ILE A 84 7.83 -4.87 7.81
C ILE A 84 6.92 -5.81 7.01
N ARG A 85 6.74 -5.58 5.71
CA ARG A 85 5.94 -6.45 4.84
C ARG A 85 6.44 -7.89 4.84
N ALA A 86 7.76 -8.07 4.79
CA ALA A 86 8.39 -9.39 4.86
C ALA A 86 8.21 -10.04 6.25
N ALA A 87 8.31 -9.26 7.33
CA ALA A 87 8.14 -9.75 8.69
C ALA A 87 6.68 -10.18 9.00
N LEU A 88 5.70 -9.49 8.40
CA LEU A 88 4.28 -9.78 8.57
C LEU A 88 3.70 -10.71 7.49
N GLU A 89 4.48 -11.04 6.46
CA GLU A 89 4.04 -11.87 5.31
C GLU A 89 2.72 -11.37 4.69
N GLY A 90 2.53 -10.05 4.71
CA GLY A 90 1.23 -9.45 4.43
C GLY A 90 0.95 -9.18 2.96
N THR A 91 -0.33 -9.00 2.65
CA THR A 91 -0.84 -8.47 1.38
C THR A 91 -1.17 -7.00 1.54
N VAL A 92 -0.77 -6.16 0.59
CA VAL A 92 -1.09 -4.73 0.60
C VAL A 92 -2.37 -4.49 -0.20
N PHE A 93 -3.40 -3.93 0.45
CA PHE A 93 -4.62 -3.48 -0.20
C PHE A 93 -4.61 -1.96 -0.29
N ARG A 94 -4.74 -1.43 -1.50
CA ARG A 94 -4.81 0.00 -1.78
C ARG A 94 -6.15 0.35 -2.42
N THR A 95 -6.90 1.23 -1.76
CA THR A 95 -8.26 1.59 -2.16
C THR A 95 -8.37 3.10 -2.33
N PRO A 96 -8.88 3.62 -3.46
CA PRO A 96 -9.09 5.04 -3.64
C PRO A 96 -10.24 5.54 -2.77
N ILE A 97 -10.07 6.74 -2.23
CA ILE A 97 -11.10 7.50 -1.53
C ILE A 97 -11.84 8.32 -2.57
N ILE A 98 -13.12 8.02 -2.78
CA ILE A 98 -13.97 8.72 -3.74
C ILE A 98 -14.70 9.86 -3.04
N VAL A 99 -14.61 11.05 -3.61
CA VAL A 99 -15.21 12.28 -3.08
C VAL A 99 -15.93 13.02 -4.20
N LYS A 100 -17.13 13.48 -3.93
CA LYS A 100 -17.91 14.28 -4.89
C LYS A 100 -17.16 15.57 -5.25
N GLY A 101 -17.12 15.87 -6.54
CA GLY A 101 -16.39 17.03 -7.05
C GLY A 101 -14.92 16.77 -7.38
N ILE A 102 -14.40 15.59 -7.04
CA ILE A 102 -13.12 15.07 -7.52
C ILE A 102 -13.43 13.92 -8.47
N GLU A 103 -13.48 14.24 -9.77
CA GLU A 103 -13.85 13.26 -10.80
C GLU A 103 -12.63 12.45 -11.24
N PRO A 104 -12.77 11.12 -11.43
CA PRO A 104 -11.72 10.31 -12.02
C PRO A 104 -11.38 10.77 -13.44
N TYR A 105 -10.12 10.62 -13.85
CA TYR A 105 -9.72 10.83 -15.25
C TYR A 105 -10.36 9.83 -16.21
N ILE A 106 -10.83 8.69 -15.68
CA ILE A 106 -11.63 7.71 -16.41
C ILE A 106 -13.07 7.84 -15.91
N PRO A 107 -13.96 8.48 -16.68
CA PRO A 107 -15.30 8.84 -16.19
C PRO A 107 -16.20 7.66 -15.82
N THR A 108 -15.90 6.46 -16.33
CA THR A 108 -16.65 5.23 -16.02
C THR A 108 -16.31 4.66 -14.64
N TRP A 109 -15.19 5.07 -14.02
CA TRP A 109 -14.79 4.58 -12.70
C TRP A 109 -15.60 5.23 -11.58
N THR A 110 -16.82 4.80 -11.42
CA THR A 110 -17.76 5.34 -10.42
C THR A 110 -17.69 4.64 -9.07
N LYS A 111 -17.02 3.48 -9.01
CA LYS A 111 -16.80 2.69 -7.80
C LYS A 111 -15.30 2.49 -7.59
N PRO A 112 -14.82 2.30 -6.36
CA PRO A 112 -13.40 2.09 -6.11
C PRO A 112 -12.88 0.80 -6.75
N ILE A 113 -11.68 0.86 -7.30
CA ILE A 113 -10.90 -0.30 -7.70
C ILE A 113 -9.83 -0.50 -6.65
N THR A 114 -9.93 -1.58 -5.88
CA THR A 114 -8.94 -1.93 -4.88
C THR A 114 -7.83 -2.77 -5.51
N ILE A 115 -6.58 -2.33 -5.39
CA ILE A 115 -5.43 -3.14 -5.79
C ILE A 115 -4.98 -3.97 -4.60
N ALA A 116 -4.96 -5.29 -4.75
CA ALA A 116 -4.32 -6.20 -3.81
C ALA A 116 -2.94 -6.58 -4.35
N ARG A 117 -1.89 -6.15 -3.65
CA ARG A 117 -0.49 -6.37 -4.04
C ARG A 117 0.13 -7.44 -3.17
N HIS A 118 0.68 -8.49 -3.79
CA HIS A 118 1.53 -9.44 -3.10
C HIS A 118 2.78 -8.73 -2.57
N ALA A 119 3.07 -8.85 -1.27
CA ALA A 119 4.15 -8.09 -0.64
C ALA A 119 5.50 -8.83 -0.61
N TYR A 120 5.65 -9.92 -1.33
CA TYR A 120 6.82 -10.78 -1.34
C TYR A 120 7.30 -11.08 -2.77
N GLY A 121 8.60 -11.40 -2.91
CA GLY A 121 9.17 -11.92 -4.14
C GLY A 121 9.32 -10.92 -5.27
N ASP A 122 9.32 -11.41 -6.50
CA ASP A 122 9.55 -10.67 -7.73
C ASP A 122 10.88 -9.88 -7.70
N VAL A 123 10.93 -8.74 -8.37
CA VAL A 123 12.11 -7.86 -8.40
C VAL A 123 12.51 -7.29 -7.03
N TYR A 124 11.63 -7.35 -6.03
CA TYR A 124 11.92 -6.86 -4.67
C TYR A 124 12.75 -7.83 -3.82
N LYS A 125 12.86 -9.08 -4.25
CA LYS A 125 13.71 -10.10 -3.64
C LYS A 125 14.57 -10.81 -4.69
N ASN A 126 15.15 -10.05 -5.60
CA ASN A 126 15.99 -10.55 -6.66
C ASN A 126 17.45 -10.71 -6.22
N THR A 127 18.18 -11.46 -7.01
CA THR A 127 19.64 -11.48 -7.05
C THR A 127 20.09 -11.06 -8.43
N GLU A 128 20.97 -10.07 -8.52
CA GLU A 128 21.45 -9.50 -9.79
C GLU A 128 22.96 -9.65 -9.93
N MET A 129 23.40 -9.83 -11.17
CA MET A 129 24.81 -9.97 -11.46
C MET A 129 25.13 -9.37 -12.85
N ARG A 130 26.23 -8.60 -12.91
CA ARG A 130 26.81 -8.22 -14.19
C ARG A 130 27.63 -9.39 -14.75
N VAL A 131 27.52 -9.63 -16.06
CA VAL A 131 28.18 -10.73 -16.75
C VAL A 131 29.07 -10.16 -17.84
N ASN A 132 30.36 -10.55 -17.84
CA ASN A 132 31.31 -10.12 -18.84
C ASN A 132 31.18 -10.95 -20.12
N LYS A 133 31.55 -10.35 -21.25
CA LYS A 133 31.74 -11.06 -22.54
C LYS A 133 32.61 -12.30 -22.39
N GLY A 134 32.22 -13.38 -23.04
CA GLY A 134 32.90 -14.67 -23.00
C GLY A 134 32.43 -15.59 -21.87
N SER A 135 31.50 -15.12 -21.01
CA SER A 135 30.92 -15.90 -19.91
C SER A 135 29.63 -16.60 -20.30
N LYS A 136 29.31 -17.69 -19.58
CA LYS A 136 27.98 -18.33 -19.60
C LYS A 136 27.30 -18.12 -18.29
N ALA A 137 26.00 -17.83 -18.31
CA ALA A 137 25.15 -17.76 -17.14
C ALA A 137 24.17 -18.92 -17.12
N GLU A 138 24.08 -19.62 -15.99
CA GLU A 138 23.19 -20.76 -15.77
C GLU A 138 22.36 -20.54 -14.51
N LEU A 139 21.14 -21.05 -14.54
CA LEU A 139 20.32 -21.24 -13.35
C LEU A 139 20.60 -22.64 -12.81
N VAL A 140 21.01 -22.74 -11.56
CA VAL A 140 21.37 -24.00 -10.90
C VAL A 140 20.49 -24.20 -9.68
N VAL A 141 19.87 -25.36 -9.58
CA VAL A 141 19.14 -25.81 -8.39
C VAL A 141 19.82 -27.05 -7.86
N THR A 142 20.23 -27.02 -6.59
CA THR A 142 20.83 -28.16 -5.89
C THR A 142 19.81 -28.72 -4.90
N ASP A 143 19.47 -29.99 -4.99
CA ASP A 143 18.56 -30.66 -4.06
C ASP A 143 19.26 -31.03 -2.73
N GLU A 144 18.50 -31.57 -1.78
CA GLU A 144 19.00 -32.00 -0.46
C GLU A 144 20.09 -33.11 -0.51
N ASN A 145 20.13 -33.86 -1.62
CA ASN A 145 21.11 -34.93 -1.82
C ASN A 145 22.35 -34.45 -2.59
N GLY A 146 22.41 -33.15 -2.95
CA GLY A 146 23.51 -32.55 -3.69
C GLY A 146 23.40 -32.75 -5.22
N ASN A 147 22.30 -33.24 -5.75
CA ASN A 147 22.07 -33.32 -7.19
C ASN A 147 21.77 -31.93 -7.76
N GLU A 148 22.41 -31.63 -8.89
CA GLU A 148 22.22 -30.33 -9.55
C GLU A 148 21.39 -30.47 -10.83
N THR A 149 20.40 -29.56 -10.94
CA THR A 149 19.70 -29.31 -12.20
C THR A 149 20.15 -27.96 -12.72
N ARG A 150 20.56 -27.90 -13.99
CA ARG A 150 21.12 -26.71 -14.63
C ARG A 150 20.33 -26.35 -15.87
N GLU A 151 20.00 -25.06 -16.02
CA GLU A 151 19.44 -24.51 -17.24
C GLU A 151 20.26 -23.29 -17.70
N LEU A 152 20.64 -23.27 -18.99
CA LEU A 152 21.38 -22.14 -19.55
C LEU A 152 20.45 -20.93 -19.64
N ILE A 153 20.85 -19.84 -18.97
CA ILE A 153 20.18 -18.53 -19.11
C ILE A 153 20.62 -17.90 -20.44
N HIS A 154 21.94 -17.70 -20.61
CA HIS A 154 22.50 -17.12 -21.83
C HIS A 154 24.01 -17.33 -21.95
N ASP A 155 24.50 -17.38 -23.20
CA ASP A 155 25.91 -17.41 -23.54
C ASP A 155 26.37 -16.04 -24.07
N PHE A 156 27.13 -15.30 -23.27
CA PHE A 156 27.51 -13.90 -23.51
C PHE A 156 28.76 -13.79 -24.44
N GLN A 157 28.80 -14.47 -25.57
CA GLN A 157 29.93 -14.45 -26.46
C GLN A 157 30.17 -13.13 -27.17
N LYS A 158 29.10 -12.34 -27.42
CA LYS A 158 29.18 -11.14 -28.24
C LYS A 158 29.48 -9.87 -27.45
N CYS A 159 28.90 -9.71 -26.26
CA CYS A 159 29.00 -8.52 -25.41
C CYS A 159 28.79 -8.85 -23.96
N ASP A 160 29.08 -7.87 -23.08
CA ASP A 160 28.71 -7.91 -21.67
C ASP A 160 27.18 -7.87 -21.52
N GLY A 161 26.68 -8.30 -20.37
CA GLY A 161 25.27 -8.26 -20.04
C GLY A 161 24.98 -8.22 -18.54
N ILE A 162 23.75 -8.44 -18.21
CA ILE A 162 23.25 -8.57 -16.84
C ILE A 162 22.31 -9.74 -16.75
N ILE A 163 22.25 -10.38 -15.58
CA ILE A 163 21.24 -11.41 -15.26
C ILE A 163 20.54 -11.06 -13.95
N GLN A 164 19.35 -11.58 -13.80
CA GLN A 164 18.53 -11.42 -12.60
C GLN A 164 17.84 -12.74 -12.28
N GLY A 165 17.95 -13.19 -11.03
CA GLY A 165 17.22 -14.33 -10.51
C GLY A 165 16.08 -13.90 -9.60
N LEU A 166 14.88 -14.45 -9.84
CA LEU A 166 13.68 -14.23 -9.05
C LEU A 166 13.26 -15.52 -8.36
N HIS A 167 12.58 -15.40 -7.23
CA HIS A 167 11.95 -16.54 -6.57
C HIS A 167 10.64 -16.12 -5.91
N ASN A 168 9.82 -17.11 -5.61
CA ASN A 168 8.66 -16.99 -4.75
C ASN A 168 8.46 -18.27 -3.95
N LEU A 169 7.58 -18.25 -2.96
CA LEU A 169 7.27 -19.38 -2.10
C LEU A 169 5.80 -19.74 -2.22
N ASP A 170 5.48 -21.01 -2.32
CA ASP A 170 4.11 -21.51 -2.41
C ASP A 170 3.25 -21.05 -1.21
N ASP A 171 3.83 -21.09 0.01
CA ASP A 171 3.15 -20.62 1.22
C ASP A 171 2.82 -19.12 1.16
N SER A 172 3.77 -18.31 0.66
CA SER A 172 3.55 -16.86 0.49
C SER A 172 2.49 -16.56 -0.57
N ILE A 173 2.49 -17.30 -1.68
CA ILE A 173 1.46 -17.18 -2.72
C ILE A 173 0.08 -17.61 -2.18
N SER A 174 0.05 -18.70 -1.40
CA SER A 174 -1.18 -19.21 -0.77
C SER A 174 -1.76 -18.22 0.24
N GLY A 175 -0.90 -17.60 1.05
CA GLY A 175 -1.30 -16.54 1.99
C GLY A 175 -1.87 -15.33 1.25
N PHE A 176 -1.24 -14.91 0.14
CA PHE A 176 -1.72 -13.84 -0.72
C PHE A 176 -3.08 -14.18 -1.35
N ALA A 177 -3.25 -15.38 -1.88
CA ALA A 177 -4.52 -15.82 -2.46
C ALA A 177 -5.66 -15.80 -1.43
N ARG A 178 -5.43 -16.38 -0.24
CA ARG A 178 -6.43 -16.36 0.84
C ARG A 178 -6.76 -14.94 1.30
N ALA A 179 -5.77 -14.07 1.45
CA ALA A 179 -6.01 -12.67 1.81
C ALA A 179 -6.91 -11.97 0.77
N CYS A 180 -6.64 -12.14 -0.51
CA CYS A 180 -7.44 -11.54 -1.59
C CYS A 180 -8.87 -12.09 -1.60
N LEU A 181 -9.03 -13.41 -1.52
CA LEU A 181 -10.34 -14.06 -1.59
C LEU A 181 -11.18 -13.74 -0.34
N ASN A 182 -10.60 -13.78 0.86
CA ASN A 182 -11.28 -13.38 2.09
C ASN A 182 -11.70 -11.90 2.06
N TYR A 183 -10.83 -11.01 1.55
CA TYR A 183 -11.18 -9.60 1.44
C TYR A 183 -12.33 -9.38 0.44
N GLY A 184 -12.39 -10.19 -0.63
CA GLY A 184 -13.53 -10.22 -1.55
C GLY A 184 -14.83 -10.63 -0.86
N LEU A 185 -14.79 -11.64 -0.01
CA LEU A 185 -15.94 -12.07 0.80
C LEU A 185 -16.41 -10.98 1.76
N ASP A 186 -15.48 -10.35 2.49
CA ASP A 186 -15.77 -9.30 3.47
C ASP A 186 -16.42 -8.08 2.82
N LEU A 187 -15.89 -7.64 1.68
CA LEU A 187 -16.42 -6.50 0.94
C LEU A 187 -17.57 -6.85 -0.01
N LYS A 188 -17.88 -8.13 -0.20
CA LYS A 188 -18.85 -8.64 -1.20
C LYS A 188 -18.53 -8.10 -2.60
N GLN A 189 -17.28 -8.22 -3.00
CA GLN A 189 -16.76 -7.75 -4.28
C GLN A 189 -16.07 -8.87 -5.04
N ASP A 190 -16.13 -8.79 -6.36
CA ASP A 190 -15.37 -9.68 -7.24
C ASP A 190 -13.88 -9.55 -7.00
N VAL A 191 -13.16 -10.64 -7.20
CA VAL A 191 -11.69 -10.68 -7.18
C VAL A 191 -11.17 -11.04 -8.56
N TRP A 192 -10.45 -10.11 -9.18
CA TRP A 192 -9.76 -10.31 -10.44
C TRP A 192 -8.29 -10.59 -10.16
N PHE A 193 -7.78 -11.68 -10.65
CA PHE A 193 -6.36 -12.00 -10.56
C PHE A 193 -5.73 -12.06 -11.95
N ALA A 194 -4.53 -11.52 -12.10
CA ALA A 194 -3.87 -11.47 -13.38
C ALA A 194 -2.36 -11.72 -13.29
N THR A 195 -1.85 -12.50 -14.24
CA THR A 195 -0.43 -12.76 -14.44
C THR A 195 -0.11 -12.86 -15.93
N LYS A 196 1.12 -13.19 -16.32
CA LYS A 196 1.50 -13.45 -17.71
C LYS A 196 1.94 -14.92 -17.89
N ASP A 197 1.08 -15.85 -17.45
CA ASP A 197 1.37 -17.29 -17.44
C ASP A 197 1.63 -17.89 -18.81
N THR A 198 1.17 -17.27 -19.88
CA THR A 198 1.46 -17.68 -21.27
C THR A 198 2.94 -17.47 -21.67
N ILE A 199 3.63 -16.56 -21.01
CA ILE A 199 5.07 -16.27 -21.19
C ILE A 199 5.89 -16.85 -20.04
N SER A 200 5.54 -16.53 -18.80
CA SER A 200 6.16 -17.07 -17.59
C SER A 200 5.46 -18.38 -17.18
N LYS A 201 5.75 -19.44 -17.93
CA LYS A 201 4.99 -20.71 -17.90
C LYS A 201 5.18 -21.57 -16.65
N LYS A 202 6.17 -21.25 -15.81
CA LYS A 202 6.40 -21.88 -14.51
C LYS A 202 6.09 -20.90 -13.37
N TYR A 203 6.75 -19.76 -13.35
CA TYR A 203 6.64 -18.79 -12.27
C TYR A 203 5.23 -18.19 -12.14
N ASP A 204 4.73 -17.54 -13.19
CA ASP A 204 3.39 -16.94 -13.17
C ASP A 204 2.28 -18.00 -13.16
N HIS A 205 2.52 -19.15 -13.82
CA HIS A 205 1.55 -20.26 -13.85
C HIS A 205 1.33 -20.85 -12.45
N ARG A 206 2.38 -20.93 -11.62
CA ARG A 206 2.24 -21.41 -10.24
C ARG A 206 1.32 -20.51 -9.40
N PHE A 207 1.39 -19.19 -9.56
CA PHE A 207 0.44 -18.27 -8.95
C PHE A 207 -1.01 -18.56 -9.36
N LYS A 208 -1.24 -18.74 -10.65
CA LYS A 208 -2.56 -19.06 -11.18
C LYS A 208 -3.12 -20.35 -10.60
N ASP A 209 -2.30 -21.40 -10.55
CA ASP A 209 -2.70 -22.70 -10.02
C ASP A 209 -3.09 -22.60 -8.55
N ILE A 210 -2.26 -21.98 -7.71
CA ILE A 210 -2.53 -21.84 -6.28
C ILE A 210 -3.82 -21.05 -6.03
N PHE A 211 -4.02 -19.94 -6.74
CA PHE A 211 -5.28 -19.17 -6.62
C PHE A 211 -6.49 -20.01 -7.00
N ALA A 212 -6.41 -20.75 -8.10
CA ALA A 212 -7.50 -21.62 -8.56
C ALA A 212 -7.78 -22.76 -7.56
N GLU A 213 -6.73 -23.41 -7.05
CA GLU A 213 -6.85 -24.49 -6.06
C GLU A 213 -7.54 -24.00 -4.77
N ILE A 214 -7.13 -22.84 -4.25
CA ILE A 214 -7.71 -22.26 -3.01
C ILE A 214 -9.16 -21.86 -3.27
N TYR A 215 -9.44 -21.15 -4.37
CA TYR A 215 -10.81 -20.75 -4.70
C TYR A 215 -11.75 -21.95 -4.82
N GLU A 216 -11.39 -22.97 -5.62
CA GLU A 216 -12.23 -24.15 -5.84
C GLU A 216 -12.47 -24.96 -4.56
N ASN A 217 -11.45 -25.06 -3.68
CA ASN A 217 -11.54 -25.94 -2.49
C ASN A 217 -12.07 -25.22 -1.24
N GLU A 218 -11.86 -23.90 -1.12
CA GLU A 218 -12.13 -23.19 0.14
C GLU A 218 -13.26 -22.15 0.03
N ASP A 219 -13.44 -21.47 -1.13
CA ASP A 219 -14.24 -20.25 -1.20
C ASP A 219 -15.35 -20.24 -2.27
N LYS A 220 -15.34 -21.13 -3.21
CA LYS A 220 -16.28 -21.14 -4.36
C LYS A 220 -17.75 -21.07 -3.92
N GLU A 221 -18.17 -21.95 -3.02
CA GLU A 221 -19.54 -21.98 -2.52
C GLU A 221 -19.94 -20.67 -1.80
N LYS A 222 -18.98 -20.04 -1.09
CA LYS A 222 -19.20 -18.76 -0.39
C LYS A 222 -19.38 -17.63 -1.40
N TYR A 223 -18.57 -17.60 -2.47
CA TYR A 223 -18.65 -16.65 -3.57
C TYR A 223 -19.98 -16.76 -4.31
N GLU A 224 -20.37 -17.97 -4.68
CA GLU A 224 -21.65 -18.26 -5.32
C GLU A 224 -22.85 -17.81 -4.44
N ALA A 225 -22.78 -18.07 -3.13
CA ALA A 225 -23.83 -17.66 -2.18
C ALA A 225 -23.99 -16.14 -2.08
N LEU A 226 -22.90 -15.38 -2.28
CA LEU A 226 -22.90 -13.90 -2.26
C LEU A 226 -23.15 -13.29 -3.65
N GLY A 227 -23.14 -14.09 -4.72
CA GLY A 227 -23.27 -13.60 -6.09
C GLY A 227 -22.07 -12.77 -6.56
N ILE A 228 -20.87 -13.08 -6.05
CA ILE A 228 -19.59 -12.49 -6.45
C ILE A 228 -18.72 -13.51 -7.17
N GLU A 229 -17.72 -13.05 -7.91
CA GLU A 229 -16.93 -13.88 -8.82
C GLU A 229 -15.42 -13.77 -8.52
N TYR A 230 -14.72 -14.91 -8.62
CA TYR A 230 -13.27 -14.95 -8.84
C TYR A 230 -12.99 -15.10 -10.33
N PHE A 231 -12.17 -14.23 -10.89
CA PHE A 231 -11.87 -14.20 -12.32
C PHE A 231 -10.36 -14.11 -12.56
N TYR A 232 -9.82 -15.02 -13.36
CA TYR A 232 -8.42 -14.99 -13.79
C TYR A 232 -8.30 -14.59 -15.26
N THR A 233 -7.34 -13.72 -15.57
CA THR A 233 -6.98 -13.37 -16.95
C THR A 233 -5.51 -13.00 -17.09
N LEU A 234 -5.03 -12.80 -18.32
CA LEU A 234 -3.69 -12.27 -18.57
C LEU A 234 -3.61 -10.80 -18.18
N ILE A 235 -2.45 -10.38 -17.65
CA ILE A 235 -2.26 -9.02 -17.11
C ILE A 235 -2.56 -7.91 -18.15
N ASP A 236 -2.21 -8.11 -19.40
CA ASP A 236 -2.50 -7.18 -20.50
C ASP A 236 -4.01 -7.11 -20.83
N ASP A 237 -4.73 -8.23 -20.77
CA ASP A 237 -6.19 -8.25 -20.88
C ASP A 237 -6.85 -7.58 -19.66
N ALA A 238 -6.32 -7.85 -18.45
CA ALA A 238 -6.80 -7.21 -17.23
C ALA A 238 -6.71 -5.68 -17.34
N VAL A 239 -5.58 -5.12 -17.77
CA VAL A 239 -5.42 -3.68 -18.00
C VAL A 239 -6.50 -3.11 -18.91
N ALA A 240 -6.78 -3.79 -20.05
CA ALA A 240 -7.81 -3.36 -20.97
C ALA A 240 -9.23 -3.43 -20.37
N ARG A 241 -9.52 -4.45 -19.55
CA ARG A 241 -10.81 -4.62 -18.87
C ARG A 241 -11.00 -3.58 -17.77
N VAL A 242 -9.96 -3.33 -16.98
CA VAL A 242 -9.95 -2.32 -15.90
C VAL A 242 -10.29 -0.94 -16.45
N ILE A 243 -9.65 -0.52 -17.54
CA ILE A 243 -9.91 0.78 -18.19
C ILE A 243 -11.37 0.92 -18.65
N ARG A 244 -12.00 -0.17 -19.07
CA ARG A 244 -13.39 -0.18 -19.57
C ARG A 244 -14.44 -0.43 -18.48
N SER A 245 -14.01 -0.73 -17.27
CA SER A 245 -14.91 -1.09 -16.16
C SER A 245 -15.55 0.12 -15.50
N ASN A 246 -16.50 -0.17 -14.61
CA ASN A 246 -17.08 0.83 -13.70
C ASN A 246 -16.42 0.84 -12.31
N GLY A 247 -15.43 -0.03 -12.09
CA GLY A 247 -14.87 -0.29 -10.76
C GLY A 247 -15.74 -1.20 -9.90
N GLY A 248 -15.45 -1.27 -8.60
CA GLY A 248 -16.21 -2.06 -7.63
C GLY A 248 -15.72 -3.50 -7.48
N TYR A 249 -14.44 -3.74 -7.66
CA TYR A 249 -13.80 -5.05 -7.49
C TYR A 249 -12.39 -4.91 -6.91
N ILE A 250 -11.83 -6.03 -6.51
CA ILE A 250 -10.44 -6.16 -6.09
C ILE A 250 -9.63 -6.70 -7.27
N TRP A 251 -8.55 -5.99 -7.62
CA TRP A 251 -7.60 -6.46 -8.63
C TRP A 251 -6.33 -6.95 -7.94
N ALA A 252 -6.18 -8.27 -7.86
CA ALA A 252 -5.02 -8.92 -7.29
C ALA A 252 -3.87 -8.98 -8.30
N CYS A 253 -2.69 -8.55 -7.87
CA CYS A 253 -1.49 -8.43 -8.67
C CYS A 253 -0.27 -8.98 -7.93
N LYS A 254 0.68 -9.56 -8.66
CA LYS A 254 2.01 -9.86 -8.12
C LYS A 254 2.69 -8.58 -7.62
N ASN A 255 3.80 -8.72 -6.92
CA ASN A 255 4.44 -7.61 -6.20
C ASN A 255 4.73 -6.40 -7.10
N TYR A 256 5.48 -6.57 -8.19
CA TYR A 256 5.82 -5.47 -9.10
C TYR A 256 4.60 -4.96 -9.89
N ASP A 257 3.79 -5.85 -10.41
CA ASP A 257 2.56 -5.48 -11.12
C ASP A 257 1.64 -4.63 -10.22
N GLY A 258 1.47 -5.05 -8.96
CA GLY A 258 0.66 -4.34 -7.98
C GLY A 258 1.22 -2.97 -7.58
N ASP A 259 2.53 -2.82 -7.54
CA ASP A 259 3.18 -1.52 -7.30
C ASP A 259 2.84 -0.52 -8.40
N VAL A 260 3.08 -0.91 -9.65
CA VAL A 260 2.84 -0.06 -10.81
C VAL A 260 1.35 0.22 -11.02
N MET A 261 0.50 -0.82 -10.92
CA MET A 261 -0.93 -0.69 -11.16
C MET A 261 -1.64 0.11 -10.06
N SER A 262 -1.19 0.04 -8.80
CA SER A 262 -1.77 0.86 -7.74
C SER A 262 -1.50 2.35 -7.94
N ASP A 263 -0.33 2.72 -8.43
CA ASP A 263 -0.01 4.12 -8.73
C ASP A 263 -0.80 4.62 -9.95
N MET A 264 -0.96 3.78 -10.98
CA MET A 264 -1.80 4.11 -12.14
C MET A 264 -3.26 4.34 -11.73
N VAL A 265 -3.84 3.42 -10.98
CA VAL A 265 -5.24 3.52 -10.51
C VAL A 265 -5.42 4.73 -9.62
N SER A 266 -4.52 4.96 -8.67
CA SER A 266 -4.52 6.11 -7.78
C SER A 266 -4.49 7.43 -8.55
N THR A 267 -3.60 7.55 -9.53
CA THR A 267 -3.50 8.72 -10.40
C THR A 267 -4.79 8.93 -11.18
N ALA A 268 -5.38 7.87 -11.70
CA ALA A 268 -6.63 7.95 -12.46
C ALA A 268 -7.84 8.37 -11.60
N TYR A 269 -7.84 8.10 -10.30
CA TYR A 269 -8.83 8.65 -9.35
C TYR A 269 -8.54 10.09 -8.90
N GLY A 270 -7.44 10.69 -9.35
CA GLY A 270 -7.13 12.10 -9.19
C GLY A 270 -5.90 12.42 -8.35
N SER A 271 -5.62 11.72 -7.26
CA SER A 271 -4.47 11.99 -6.38
C SER A 271 -4.04 10.77 -5.59
N LEU A 272 -2.73 10.51 -5.55
CA LEU A 272 -2.14 9.47 -4.71
C LEU A 272 -2.41 9.72 -3.20
N ALA A 273 -2.60 10.98 -2.80
CA ALA A 273 -2.99 11.35 -1.44
C ALA A 273 -4.45 11.01 -1.08
N MET A 274 -5.21 10.52 -2.04
CA MET A 274 -6.57 9.98 -1.88
C MET A 274 -6.60 8.44 -1.96
N MET A 275 -5.48 7.78 -1.69
CA MET A 275 -5.36 6.33 -1.70
C MET A 275 -5.03 5.83 -0.29
N THR A 276 -5.91 4.99 0.27
CA THR A 276 -5.61 4.25 1.50
C THR A 276 -4.68 3.08 1.21
N SER A 277 -3.93 2.65 2.20
CA SER A 277 -3.09 1.46 2.12
C SER A 277 -3.18 0.69 3.45
N VAL A 278 -3.45 -0.60 3.37
CA VAL A 278 -3.42 -1.49 4.51
C VAL A 278 -2.64 -2.76 4.17
N LEU A 279 -1.71 -3.11 5.04
CA LEU A 279 -1.03 -4.40 5.01
C LEU A 279 -1.81 -5.37 5.90
N VAL A 280 -2.24 -6.50 5.35
CA VAL A 280 -2.96 -7.55 6.08
C VAL A 280 -2.14 -8.83 6.03
N SER A 281 -1.77 -9.37 7.20
CA SER A 281 -1.08 -10.65 7.27
C SER A 281 -2.05 -11.83 7.14
N PRO A 282 -1.55 -13.05 6.81
CA PRO A 282 -2.37 -14.25 6.83
C PRO A 282 -3.01 -14.54 8.21
N ASP A 283 -2.37 -14.09 9.27
CA ASP A 283 -2.83 -14.28 10.66
C ASP A 283 -3.78 -13.19 11.16
N GLY A 284 -4.17 -12.25 10.29
CA GLY A 284 -5.10 -11.18 10.64
C GLY A 284 -4.46 -10.03 11.41
N LEU A 285 -3.19 -9.72 11.14
CA LEU A 285 -2.51 -8.51 11.60
C LEU A 285 -2.69 -7.39 10.57
N TYR A 286 -2.81 -6.15 11.05
CA TYR A 286 -3.10 -5.00 10.19
C TYR A 286 -2.10 -3.87 10.42
N GLU A 287 -1.52 -3.35 9.36
CA GLU A 287 -0.76 -2.09 9.38
C GLU A 287 -1.35 -1.11 8.38
N TYR A 288 -1.86 0.01 8.87
CA TYR A 288 -2.45 1.07 8.06
C TYR A 288 -1.43 2.15 7.76
N GLU A 289 -1.37 2.62 6.52
CA GLU A 289 -0.50 3.71 6.09
C GLU A 289 -1.14 4.55 4.97
N ALA A 290 -0.58 5.72 4.69
CA ALA A 290 -0.86 6.43 3.45
C ALA A 290 -0.03 5.80 2.31
N ALA A 291 -0.60 5.68 1.12
CA ALA A 291 0.10 5.10 -0.02
C ALA A 291 1.20 6.00 -0.60
N HIS A 292 1.20 7.31 -0.28
CA HIS A 292 2.17 8.28 -0.76
C HIS A 292 3.46 8.35 0.09
N GLY A 293 4.50 8.99 -0.45
CA GLY A 293 5.77 9.21 0.25
C GLY A 293 5.76 10.39 1.23
N THR A 294 6.95 10.83 1.63
CA THR A 294 7.17 11.80 2.72
C THR A 294 6.90 13.27 2.37
N VAL A 295 6.62 13.58 1.10
CA VAL A 295 6.34 14.94 0.58
C VAL A 295 7.50 15.92 0.85
N GLN A 296 8.71 15.52 0.48
CA GLN A 296 9.97 16.25 0.70
C GLN A 296 9.90 17.72 0.26
N ARG A 297 9.35 18.01 -0.92
CA ARG A 297 9.28 19.38 -1.45
C ARG A 297 8.49 20.33 -0.55
N HIS A 298 7.40 19.87 0.05
CA HIS A 298 6.63 20.67 1.01
C HIS A 298 7.36 20.78 2.35
N TYR A 299 8.11 19.78 2.76
CA TYR A 299 8.90 19.83 3.98
C TYR A 299 9.97 20.91 3.94
N TYR A 300 10.69 21.05 2.82
CA TYR A 300 11.68 22.13 2.67
C TYR A 300 11.05 23.54 2.66
N LYS A 301 9.82 23.70 2.19
CA LYS A 301 9.06 24.94 2.35
C LYS A 301 8.71 25.20 3.80
N TYR A 302 8.18 24.19 4.47
CA TYR A 302 7.85 24.25 5.90
C TYR A 302 9.05 24.66 6.76
N LEU A 303 10.23 24.11 6.52
CA LEU A 303 11.47 24.48 7.23
C LEU A 303 11.87 25.94 7.03
N LYS A 304 11.47 26.57 5.93
CA LYS A 304 11.67 28.00 5.66
C LYS A 304 10.59 28.89 6.26
N GLY A 305 9.63 28.32 6.98
CA GLY A 305 8.49 29.06 7.52
C GLY A 305 7.43 29.42 6.47
N GLU A 306 7.48 28.81 5.27
CA GLU A 306 6.48 29.01 4.24
C GLU A 306 5.23 28.18 4.52
N GLU A 307 4.06 28.73 4.16
CA GLU A 307 2.80 28.01 4.23
C GLU A 307 2.79 26.82 3.27
N THR A 308 2.28 25.68 3.72
CA THR A 308 2.15 24.47 2.92
C THR A 308 0.71 24.00 2.86
N SER A 309 0.30 23.57 1.68
CA SER A 309 -1.02 22.97 1.43
C SER A 309 -0.82 21.50 1.01
N THR A 310 -0.50 20.67 1.99
CA THR A 310 -0.25 19.23 1.82
C THR A 310 -1.52 18.46 2.18
N ASN A 311 -1.93 17.57 1.29
CA ASN A 311 -3.08 16.70 1.52
C ASN A 311 -2.78 15.66 2.60
N SER A 312 -3.62 15.63 3.63
CA SER A 312 -3.51 14.72 4.77
C SER A 312 -4.57 13.62 4.78
N VAL A 313 -5.43 13.55 3.78
CA VAL A 313 -6.61 12.66 3.77
C VAL A 313 -6.21 11.20 3.92
N ALA A 314 -5.24 10.70 3.15
CA ALA A 314 -4.80 9.31 3.26
C ALA A 314 -4.23 8.98 4.64
N THR A 315 -3.53 9.91 5.29
CA THR A 315 -3.01 9.71 6.66
C THR A 315 -4.14 9.72 7.70
N ILE A 316 -5.15 10.57 7.53
CA ILE A 316 -6.35 10.56 8.39
C ILE A 316 -7.07 9.22 8.26
N PHE A 317 -7.22 8.71 7.04
CA PHE A 317 -7.86 7.40 6.78
C PHE A 317 -7.01 6.23 7.27
N ALA A 318 -5.68 6.34 7.29
CA ALA A 318 -4.83 5.34 7.95
C ALA A 318 -5.12 5.27 9.46
N TRP A 319 -5.27 6.41 10.13
CA TRP A 319 -5.66 6.47 11.53
C TRP A 319 -7.07 5.95 11.77
N SER A 320 -8.06 6.39 11.00
CA SER A 320 -9.46 5.93 11.17
C SER A 320 -9.58 4.42 10.94
N GLY A 321 -8.90 3.89 9.93
CA GLY A 321 -8.85 2.45 9.68
C GLY A 321 -8.24 1.66 10.85
N ALA A 322 -7.11 2.12 11.39
CA ALA A 322 -6.48 1.49 12.54
C ALA A 322 -7.35 1.57 13.81
N LEU A 323 -8.00 2.71 14.07
CA LEU A 323 -8.91 2.87 15.20
C LEU A 323 -10.15 1.99 15.06
N ARG A 324 -10.75 1.91 13.89
CA ARG A 324 -11.88 1.01 13.60
C ARG A 324 -11.48 -0.45 13.84
N LYS A 325 -10.35 -0.88 13.31
CA LYS A 325 -9.87 -2.25 13.51
C LYS A 325 -9.57 -2.53 14.97
N ARG A 326 -8.99 -1.58 15.70
CA ARG A 326 -8.79 -1.72 17.16
C ARG A 326 -10.11 -1.82 17.89
N GLY A 327 -11.10 -1.02 17.54
CA GLY A 327 -12.45 -1.08 18.11
C GLY A 327 -13.16 -2.42 17.85
N GLU A 328 -12.99 -2.97 16.66
CA GLU A 328 -13.51 -4.32 16.33
C GLU A 328 -12.85 -5.41 17.20
N LEU A 329 -11.52 -5.38 17.33
CA LEU A 329 -10.79 -6.38 18.11
C LEU A 329 -11.04 -6.29 19.61
N ASP A 330 -11.26 -5.10 20.14
CA ASP A 330 -11.52 -4.87 21.57
C ASP A 330 -13.02 -4.90 21.92
N GLY A 331 -13.91 -4.97 20.92
CA GLY A 331 -15.36 -4.89 21.13
C GLY A 331 -15.79 -3.50 21.63
N THR A 332 -15.17 -2.44 21.14
CA THR A 332 -15.42 -1.04 21.50
C THR A 332 -16.13 -0.32 20.32
N PRO A 333 -17.47 -0.44 20.16
CA PRO A 333 -18.18 0.11 19.02
C PRO A 333 -18.13 1.63 18.94
N GLU A 334 -17.93 2.32 20.06
CA GLU A 334 -17.77 3.78 20.11
C GLU A 334 -16.52 4.23 19.36
N LEU A 335 -15.46 3.44 19.37
CA LEU A 335 -14.24 3.72 18.63
C LEU A 335 -14.44 3.52 17.12
N CYS A 336 -15.24 2.54 16.73
CA CYS A 336 -15.66 2.36 15.33
C CYS A 336 -16.51 3.53 14.84
N ASP A 337 -17.50 3.96 15.63
CA ASP A 337 -18.36 5.11 15.34
C ASP A 337 -17.55 6.41 15.21
N PHE A 338 -16.58 6.63 16.09
CA PHE A 338 -15.64 7.76 15.96
C PHE A 338 -14.87 7.73 14.64
N ALA A 339 -14.33 6.57 14.26
CA ALA A 339 -13.60 6.41 12.99
C ALA A 339 -14.50 6.76 11.78
N ASP A 340 -15.74 6.30 11.78
CA ASP A 340 -16.70 6.59 10.72
C ASP A 340 -17.05 8.09 10.65
N LYS A 341 -17.23 8.74 11.80
CA LYS A 341 -17.47 10.19 11.89
C LYS A 341 -16.28 11.00 11.40
N LEU A 342 -15.06 10.58 11.73
CA LEU A 342 -13.83 11.24 11.27
C LEU A 342 -13.69 11.17 9.75
N GLU A 343 -13.94 10.02 9.15
CA GLU A 343 -13.94 9.85 7.69
C GLU A 343 -15.03 10.70 7.04
N LYS A 344 -16.23 10.68 7.59
CA LYS A 344 -17.37 11.49 7.11
C LYS A 344 -17.06 12.99 7.17
N ALA A 345 -16.51 13.48 8.29
CA ALA A 345 -16.13 14.88 8.44
C ALA A 345 -15.06 15.29 7.42
N THR A 346 -14.09 14.40 7.16
CA THR A 346 -13.01 14.64 6.19
C THR A 346 -13.58 14.74 4.77
N ILE A 347 -14.41 13.79 4.34
CA ILE A 347 -15.05 13.78 3.02
C ILE A 347 -15.94 15.02 2.86
N GLN A 348 -16.78 15.31 3.85
CA GLN A 348 -17.69 16.47 3.81
C GLN A 348 -16.94 17.79 3.69
N THR A 349 -15.77 17.93 4.32
CA THR A 349 -14.93 19.14 4.19
C THR A 349 -14.57 19.41 2.73
N ILE A 350 -14.18 18.38 1.99
CA ILE A 350 -13.82 18.51 0.58
C ILE A 350 -15.05 18.74 -0.27
N GLU A 351 -16.15 18.03 -0.02
CA GLU A 351 -17.42 18.18 -0.75
C GLU A 351 -18.06 19.54 -0.57
N ASP A 352 -17.86 20.19 0.58
CA ASP A 352 -18.24 21.58 0.85
C ASP A 352 -17.31 22.60 0.19
N GLY A 353 -16.31 22.15 -0.56
CA GLY A 353 -15.38 23.00 -1.31
C GLY A 353 -14.13 23.43 -0.57
N VAL A 354 -13.87 22.96 0.65
CA VAL A 354 -12.63 23.27 1.39
C VAL A 354 -11.61 22.18 1.18
N MET A 355 -10.46 22.51 0.57
CA MET A 355 -9.50 21.50 0.17
C MET A 355 -8.07 22.01 0.07
N THR A 356 -7.13 21.09 0.06
CA THR A 356 -5.70 21.35 -0.16
C THR A 356 -5.38 21.61 -1.64
N GLY A 357 -4.16 22.10 -1.91
CA GLY A 357 -3.79 22.64 -3.21
C GLY A 357 -3.84 21.63 -4.35
N ASP A 358 -3.53 20.36 -4.09
CA ASP A 358 -3.61 19.28 -5.06
C ASP A 358 -5.06 19.01 -5.50
N LEU A 359 -5.97 18.88 -4.54
CA LEU A 359 -7.40 18.69 -4.82
C LEU A 359 -8.04 19.92 -5.45
N TYR A 360 -7.64 21.11 -5.02
CA TYR A 360 -8.13 22.36 -5.60
C TYR A 360 -7.89 22.45 -7.11
N LEU A 361 -6.75 21.94 -7.58
CA LEU A 361 -6.39 21.98 -9.00
C LEU A 361 -7.27 21.05 -9.86
N ILE A 362 -7.71 19.94 -9.32
CA ILE A 362 -8.47 18.92 -10.07
C ILE A 362 -9.97 18.93 -9.78
N SER A 363 -10.40 19.62 -8.72
CA SER A 363 -11.80 19.71 -8.33
C SER A 363 -12.65 20.43 -9.37
N LYS A 364 -13.87 19.93 -9.60
CA LYS A 364 -14.90 20.51 -10.47
C LYS A 364 -15.94 21.35 -9.71
N LEU A 365 -15.81 21.48 -8.39
CA LEU A 365 -16.73 22.29 -7.60
C LEU A 365 -16.59 23.77 -7.95
N GLU A 366 -17.72 24.46 -8.09
CA GLU A 366 -17.76 25.90 -8.42
C GLU A 366 -17.28 26.76 -7.24
N ASN A 367 -17.77 26.46 -6.04
CA ASN A 367 -17.46 27.18 -4.80
C ASN A 367 -16.35 26.51 -4.01
N LYS A 368 -15.14 26.39 -4.62
CA LYS A 368 -14.00 25.77 -3.95
C LYS A 368 -13.02 26.80 -3.39
N ARG A 369 -12.42 26.46 -2.25
CA ARG A 369 -11.44 27.27 -1.53
C ARG A 369 -10.21 26.43 -1.23
N LYS A 370 -9.06 26.89 -1.70
CA LYS A 370 -7.78 26.32 -1.32
C LYS A 370 -7.40 26.82 0.07
N VAL A 371 -6.97 25.91 0.93
CA VAL A 371 -6.48 26.21 2.28
C VAL A 371 -5.13 25.55 2.52
N ASP A 372 -4.37 26.05 3.51
CA ASP A 372 -3.18 25.39 4.01
C ASP A 372 -3.53 24.13 4.79
N SER A 373 -2.49 23.32 5.10
CA SER A 373 -2.67 22.02 5.75
C SER A 373 -3.30 22.14 7.13
N LYS A 374 -2.95 23.17 7.90
CA LYS A 374 -3.46 23.34 9.27
C LYS A 374 -4.92 23.77 9.25
N THR A 375 -5.25 24.77 8.44
CA THR A 375 -6.64 25.21 8.23
C THR A 375 -7.52 24.06 7.73
N PHE A 376 -7.00 23.17 6.87
CA PHE A 376 -7.75 22.01 6.43
C PHE A 376 -8.11 21.07 7.59
N LEU A 377 -7.16 20.81 8.50
CA LEU A 377 -7.44 19.99 9.70
C LEU A 377 -8.43 20.68 10.65
N ASP A 378 -8.34 21.99 10.85
CA ASP A 378 -9.27 22.76 11.68
C ASP A 378 -10.70 22.72 11.10
N GLU A 379 -10.85 22.80 9.78
CA GLU A 379 -12.13 22.69 9.09
C GLU A 379 -12.76 21.29 9.22
N ILE A 380 -11.92 20.24 9.19
CA ILE A 380 -12.37 18.87 9.48
C ILE A 380 -12.84 18.77 10.93
N ARG A 381 -12.08 19.30 11.88
CA ARG A 381 -12.45 19.33 13.30
C ARG A 381 -13.80 20.00 13.53
N ASN A 382 -14.03 21.17 12.92
CA ASN A 382 -15.28 21.90 13.05
C ASN A 382 -16.50 21.09 12.58
N ARG A 383 -16.31 20.18 11.60
CA ARG A 383 -17.39 19.27 11.15
C ARG A 383 -17.50 18.05 12.05
N LEU A 384 -16.38 17.54 12.51
CA LEU A 384 -16.34 16.42 13.45
C LEU A 384 -17.06 16.77 14.75
N ASP A 385 -16.79 17.96 15.32
CA ASP A 385 -17.48 18.46 16.52
C ASP A 385 -19.01 18.47 16.40
N LYS A 386 -19.53 18.66 15.19
CA LYS A 386 -21.00 18.62 14.93
C LYS A 386 -21.55 17.19 14.79
N LEU A 387 -20.70 16.21 14.59
CA LEU A 387 -21.09 14.81 14.45
C LEU A 387 -20.92 14.03 15.76
N MET A 388 -20.07 14.54 16.68
CA MET A 388 -19.86 13.96 18.01
C MET A 388 -21.01 14.27 18.94
#